data_72dd1f17f786d6e6bd96a2acb2eea011
#
_entry.id   72dd1f17f786d6e6bd96a2acb2eea011
#
_cell.length_a   1.000
_cell.length_b   1.000
_cell.length_c   1.000
_cell.angle_alpha   90.00
_cell.angle_beta   90.00
_cell.angle_gamma   90.00
#
_symmetry.space_group_name_H-M   'P 1'
#
loop_
_entity.id
_entity.type
_entity.pdbx_description
1 polymer ?
#
loop_
_entity_poly.entity_id
_entity_poly.type
_entity_poly.pdbx_seq_one_letter_code
_entity_poly.pdbx_strand_id
1 'polypeptide(L)'
;MAYRALHRLDRVRTAAWRRAQPAIRLFPLTKAGVGIVLLAAAAFWYEGVTHQDLIVLAATLCCVGAFLALLLLTIVCAWIISRRARLSYTSAKHELETGAPVETGFLVRFPNWIPMIECSWIWVDESGEPLRVTVAPERVRNGWMEVATAQRRGFLSSVRRRFTVSDGLGLAAISWHRTEQVPISIFPARMDLRRPQQILGLAGGEDEPDPLGEASGDRVEMRSYVPGDSPRMIMWKVYARTGKLLVRLPEKAVMVHPRACAYFVSGAEDEPGAAVARAILEKGYLGEHWYFGADGTPEPATTLQNALPILAKSGNSSGADDENLGRFLDQMVTLGIRNCLVFVPPTPGEWLDRVQEALSRRLLSAQLISGLDEFPAGVASGRWDRFVYLDEHGDGEKEKRLRRFVAQVSNHTGNVCFVERSGNIYSDLPEPGVRAS
;
A
#
# COMPACT_ATOMS: atom_id res chain seq x y z
N MET A 1 41.81 -3.93 -21.53
CA MET A 1 42.10 -2.72 -20.71
C MET A 1 41.08 -1.57 -20.95
N ALA A 2 40.63 -1.35 -22.18
CA ALA A 2 39.68 -0.25 -22.51
C ALA A 2 38.32 -0.29 -21.78
N TYR A 3 37.74 -1.47 -21.54
CA TYR A 3 36.44 -1.63 -20.88
C TYR A 3 36.43 -1.19 -19.40
N ARG A 4 37.54 -1.41 -18.70
CA ARG A 4 37.70 -0.94 -17.30
C ARG A 4 37.92 0.57 -17.19
N ALA A 5 38.45 1.22 -18.22
CA ALA A 5 38.62 2.67 -18.26
C ALA A 5 37.27 3.39 -18.51
N LEU A 6 36.43 2.86 -19.39
CA LEU A 6 35.08 3.38 -19.65
C LEU A 6 34.19 3.32 -18.40
N HIS A 7 34.22 2.18 -17.68
CA HIS A 7 33.45 2.06 -16.41
C HIS A 7 33.97 2.94 -15.27
N ARG A 8 35.23 3.34 -15.27
CA ARG A 8 35.79 4.33 -14.33
C ARG A 8 35.36 5.74 -14.71
N LEU A 9 35.36 6.09 -15.98
CA LEU A 9 34.90 7.38 -16.47
C LEU A 9 33.40 7.61 -16.21
N ASP A 10 32.56 6.57 -16.41
CA ASP A 10 31.14 6.66 -16.09
C ASP A 10 30.87 6.82 -14.57
N ARG A 11 31.62 6.11 -13.73
CA ARG A 11 31.50 6.28 -12.26
C ARG A 11 31.97 7.66 -11.81
N VAL A 12 33.03 8.20 -12.36
CA VAL A 12 33.51 9.56 -12.04
C VAL A 12 32.52 10.60 -12.54
N ARG A 13 31.98 10.42 -13.75
CA ARG A 13 30.97 11.29 -14.35
C ARG A 13 29.66 11.30 -13.56
N THR A 14 29.18 10.12 -13.13
CA THR A 14 27.99 10.01 -12.28
C THR A 14 28.22 10.53 -10.87
N ALA A 15 29.39 10.33 -10.29
CA ALA A 15 29.73 10.89 -8.96
C ALA A 15 29.91 12.41 -9.00
N ALA A 16 30.55 12.93 -10.05
CA ALA A 16 30.67 14.38 -10.25
C ALA A 16 29.30 15.03 -10.51
N TRP A 17 28.44 14.38 -11.31
CA TRP A 17 27.07 14.81 -11.55
C TRP A 17 26.24 14.82 -10.27
N ARG A 18 26.32 13.77 -9.43
CA ARG A 18 25.64 13.73 -8.12
C ARG A 18 26.11 14.80 -7.17
N ARG A 19 27.42 15.18 -7.18
CA ARG A 19 27.95 16.28 -6.36
C ARG A 19 27.59 17.66 -6.90
N ALA A 20 27.44 17.80 -8.20
CA ALA A 20 27.02 19.06 -8.83
C ALA A 20 25.49 19.29 -8.74
N GLN A 21 24.68 18.24 -8.57
CA GLN A 21 23.22 18.35 -8.49
C GLN A 21 22.71 19.34 -7.44
N PRO A 22 23.23 19.42 -6.19
CA PRO A 22 22.73 20.41 -5.23
C PRO A 22 23.07 21.84 -5.63
N ALA A 23 24.23 22.08 -6.25
CA ALA A 23 24.62 23.41 -6.73
C ALA A 23 23.82 23.83 -7.97
N ILE A 24 23.55 22.91 -8.89
CA ILE A 24 22.72 23.16 -10.09
C ILE A 24 21.26 23.40 -9.69
N ARG A 25 20.77 22.74 -8.62
CA ARG A 25 19.40 22.96 -8.09
C ARG A 25 19.21 24.30 -7.39
N LEU A 26 20.28 24.92 -6.89
CA LEU A 26 20.26 26.25 -6.34
C LEU A 26 20.44 27.35 -7.43
N PHE A 27 20.84 26.95 -8.64
CA PHE A 27 21.00 27.90 -9.74
C PHE A 27 19.61 28.33 -10.23
N PRO A 28 19.28 29.62 -10.17
CA PRO A 28 17.91 30.10 -10.37
C PRO A 28 17.43 30.05 -11.82
N LEU A 29 18.28 29.66 -12.76
CA LEU A 29 17.96 29.62 -14.19
C LEU A 29 17.63 28.22 -14.66
N THR A 30 16.54 28.08 -15.41
CA THR A 30 16.22 26.86 -16.14
C THR A 30 17.07 26.74 -17.41
N LYS A 31 17.01 25.59 -18.07
CA LYS A 31 17.66 25.40 -19.38
C LYS A 31 17.16 26.42 -20.41
N ALA A 32 15.84 26.70 -20.39
CA ALA A 32 15.23 27.70 -21.25
C ALA A 32 15.72 29.10 -20.91
N GLY A 33 15.83 29.46 -19.62
CA GLY A 33 16.37 30.74 -19.17
C GLY A 33 17.82 30.93 -19.61
N VAL A 34 18.66 29.93 -19.48
CA VAL A 34 20.05 29.98 -20.01
C VAL A 34 20.07 30.20 -21.52
N GLY A 35 19.20 29.49 -22.25
CA GLY A 35 19.08 29.67 -23.71
C GLY A 35 18.71 31.09 -24.12
N ILE A 36 17.74 31.69 -23.42
CA ILE A 36 17.32 33.08 -23.68
C ILE A 36 18.42 34.09 -23.34
N VAL A 37 19.13 33.89 -22.22
CA VAL A 37 20.29 34.74 -21.89
C VAL A 37 21.38 34.69 -22.95
N LEU A 38 21.69 33.49 -23.47
CA LEU A 38 22.67 33.32 -24.54
C LEU A 38 22.21 33.98 -25.85
N LEU A 39 20.91 33.80 -26.22
CA LEU A 39 20.34 34.48 -27.38
C LEU A 39 20.37 35.99 -27.26
N ALA A 40 19.97 36.51 -26.10
CA ALA A 40 20.02 37.95 -25.84
C ALA A 40 21.46 38.49 -25.88
N ALA A 41 22.43 37.77 -25.34
CA ALA A 41 23.83 38.12 -25.41
C ALA A 41 24.37 38.12 -26.87
N ALA A 42 23.97 37.11 -27.66
CA ALA A 42 24.33 37.01 -29.08
C ALA A 42 23.72 38.17 -29.90
N ALA A 43 22.42 38.45 -29.68
CA ALA A 43 21.74 39.56 -30.34
C ALA A 43 22.35 40.95 -29.95
N PHE A 44 22.66 41.13 -28.66
CA PHE A 44 23.31 42.29 -28.17
C PHE A 44 24.68 42.54 -28.84
N TRP A 45 25.49 41.46 -28.93
CA TRP A 45 26.83 41.55 -29.51
C TRP A 45 26.77 41.76 -31.03
N TYR A 46 25.99 40.95 -31.73
CA TYR A 46 25.95 40.96 -33.21
C TYR A 46 25.27 42.21 -33.76
N GLU A 47 24.03 42.48 -33.38
CA GLU A 47 23.23 43.58 -33.94
C GLU A 47 23.46 44.89 -33.17
N GLY A 48 23.53 44.86 -31.86
CA GLY A 48 23.66 46.06 -31.04
C GLY A 48 25.06 46.69 -31.14
N VAL A 49 26.14 45.90 -30.96
CA VAL A 49 27.49 46.41 -30.92
C VAL A 49 28.13 46.48 -32.29
N THR A 50 27.97 45.40 -33.14
CA THR A 50 28.64 45.31 -34.44
C THR A 50 27.95 46.14 -35.50
N HIS A 51 26.62 46.09 -35.56
CA HIS A 51 25.84 46.87 -36.53
C HIS A 51 25.33 48.22 -36.00
N GLN A 52 25.58 48.53 -34.74
CA GLN A 52 25.19 49.80 -34.08
C GLN A 52 23.69 50.12 -34.21
N ASP A 53 22.82 49.06 -34.24
CA ASP A 53 21.37 49.27 -34.30
C ASP A 53 20.84 49.64 -32.90
N LEU A 54 20.44 50.89 -32.75
CA LEU A 54 19.93 51.45 -31.50
C LEU A 54 18.59 50.81 -31.08
N ILE A 55 17.77 50.38 -32.04
CA ILE A 55 16.46 49.76 -31.74
C ILE A 55 16.68 48.39 -31.13
N VAL A 56 17.54 47.57 -31.73
CA VAL A 56 17.88 46.22 -31.24
C VAL A 56 18.60 46.33 -29.89
N LEU A 57 19.50 47.28 -29.71
CA LEU A 57 20.17 47.55 -28.44
C LEU A 57 19.15 47.91 -27.32
N ALA A 58 18.21 48.80 -27.59
CA ALA A 58 17.18 49.17 -26.62
C ALA A 58 16.26 48.01 -26.28
N ALA A 59 15.83 47.24 -27.30
CA ALA A 59 14.98 46.04 -27.14
C ALA A 59 15.68 44.96 -26.30
N THR A 60 16.95 44.66 -26.57
CA THR A 60 17.72 43.67 -25.78
C THR A 60 17.92 44.11 -24.34
N LEU A 61 18.20 45.39 -24.09
CA LEU A 61 18.29 45.94 -22.73
C LEU A 61 16.96 45.85 -21.98
N CYS A 62 15.83 46.16 -22.63
CA CYS A 62 14.50 46.00 -22.05
C CYS A 62 14.21 44.54 -21.73
N CYS A 63 14.52 43.60 -22.62
CA CYS A 63 14.33 42.15 -22.40
C CYS A 63 15.19 41.62 -21.23
N VAL A 64 16.46 42.05 -21.17
CA VAL A 64 17.37 41.70 -20.04
C VAL A 64 16.86 42.29 -18.73
N GLY A 65 16.38 43.54 -18.75
CA GLY A 65 15.82 44.22 -17.58
C GLY A 65 14.57 43.48 -17.06
N ALA A 66 13.64 43.13 -17.95
CA ALA A 66 12.44 42.35 -17.62
C ALA A 66 12.80 40.97 -17.06
N PHE A 67 13.77 40.30 -17.68
CA PHE A 67 14.25 39.00 -17.22
C PHE A 67 14.85 39.06 -15.80
N LEU A 68 15.71 40.06 -15.55
CA LEU A 68 16.30 40.29 -14.22
C LEU A 68 15.24 40.64 -13.17
N ALA A 69 14.22 41.39 -13.55
CA ALA A 69 13.09 41.69 -12.66
C ALA A 69 12.29 40.41 -12.29
N LEU A 70 11.99 39.56 -13.26
CA LEU A 70 11.34 38.25 -13.02
C LEU A 70 12.20 37.34 -12.16
N LEU A 71 13.49 37.26 -12.43
CA LEU A 71 14.43 36.48 -11.65
C LEU A 71 14.47 36.95 -10.18
N LEU A 72 14.58 38.27 -9.97
CA LEU A 72 14.56 38.86 -8.63
C LEU A 72 13.23 38.60 -7.92
N LEU A 73 12.11 38.75 -8.64
CA LEU A 73 10.77 38.44 -8.11
C LEU A 73 10.69 36.97 -7.68
N THR A 74 11.16 36.02 -8.50
CA THR A 74 11.18 34.60 -8.20
C THR A 74 12.01 34.29 -6.94
N ILE A 75 13.19 34.92 -6.81
CA ILE A 75 14.07 34.79 -5.63
C ILE A 75 13.36 35.32 -4.37
N VAL A 76 12.77 36.49 -4.43
CA VAL A 76 12.07 37.13 -3.30
C VAL A 76 10.85 36.30 -2.90
N CYS A 77 10.07 35.82 -3.87
CA CYS A 77 8.92 34.92 -3.60
C CYS A 77 9.37 33.63 -2.97
N ALA A 78 10.39 32.94 -3.49
CA ALA A 78 10.95 31.74 -2.91
C ALA A 78 11.42 31.96 -1.47
N TRP A 79 12.08 33.08 -1.18
CA TRP A 79 12.50 33.43 0.17
C TRP A 79 11.32 33.67 1.12
N ILE A 80 10.27 34.38 0.67
CA ILE A 80 9.05 34.61 1.46
C ILE A 80 8.34 33.29 1.75
N ILE A 81 8.18 32.41 0.74
CA ILE A 81 7.53 31.13 0.88
C ILE A 81 8.31 30.24 1.84
N SER A 82 9.64 30.18 1.70
CA SER A 82 10.48 29.36 2.58
C SER A 82 10.34 29.74 4.06
N ARG A 83 10.09 31.04 4.34
CA ARG A 83 9.88 31.55 5.71
C ARG A 83 8.46 31.38 6.23
N ARG A 84 7.46 31.37 5.34
CA ARG A 84 6.03 31.36 5.70
C ARG A 84 5.35 29.98 5.58
N ALA A 85 5.97 29.01 4.94
CA ALA A 85 5.50 27.65 4.92
C ALA A 85 5.56 27.04 6.34
N ARG A 86 4.45 26.58 6.87
CA ARG A 86 4.37 26.03 8.24
C ARG A 86 3.37 24.89 8.31
N LEU A 87 3.68 23.89 9.12
CA LEU A 87 2.72 22.87 9.53
C LEU A 87 1.83 23.46 10.64
N SER A 88 0.53 23.34 10.48
CA SER A 88 -0.42 23.65 11.54
C SER A 88 -0.61 22.40 12.40
N TYR A 89 0.04 22.34 13.54
CA TYR A 89 -0.03 21.20 14.45
C TYR A 89 -1.45 20.88 14.92
N THR A 90 -2.33 21.88 14.95
CA THR A 90 -3.74 21.70 15.38
C THR A 90 -4.57 20.93 14.37
N SER A 91 -4.18 20.97 13.11
CA SER A 91 -4.90 20.30 12.00
C SER A 91 -4.07 19.20 11.33
N ALA A 92 -2.87 18.90 11.86
CA ALA A 92 -2.02 17.87 11.29
C ALA A 92 -2.66 16.50 11.44
N LYS A 93 -2.99 15.87 10.32
CA LYS A 93 -3.42 14.48 10.29
C LYS A 93 -2.18 13.59 10.17
N HIS A 94 -2.02 12.70 11.12
CA HIS A 94 -0.93 11.72 11.15
C HIS A 94 -1.28 10.41 10.43
N GLU A 95 -2.52 10.30 9.96
CA GLU A 95 -3.07 9.12 9.32
C GLU A 95 -3.62 9.48 7.94
N LEU A 96 -3.14 8.79 6.93
CA LEU A 96 -3.61 8.87 5.55
C LEU A 96 -4.19 7.52 5.13
N GLU A 97 -5.10 7.54 4.17
CA GLU A 97 -5.59 6.33 3.49
C GLU A 97 -5.11 6.31 2.04
N THR A 98 -4.79 5.13 1.51
CA THR A 98 -4.42 4.98 0.10
C THR A 98 -5.61 5.29 -0.79
N GLY A 99 -5.36 6.08 -1.85
CA GLY A 99 -6.39 6.47 -2.82
C GLY A 99 -7.33 7.60 -2.37
N ALA A 100 -7.34 7.98 -1.10
CA ALA A 100 -8.16 9.07 -0.61
C ALA A 100 -7.37 10.38 -0.50
N PRO A 101 -7.87 11.51 -1.01
CA PRO A 101 -7.27 12.81 -0.79
C PRO A 101 -7.49 13.26 0.66
N VAL A 102 -6.42 13.59 1.34
CA VAL A 102 -6.45 14.00 2.76
C VAL A 102 -5.69 15.31 2.94
N GLU A 103 -6.29 16.26 3.64
CA GLU A 103 -5.60 17.47 4.09
C GLU A 103 -4.59 17.13 5.17
N THR A 104 -3.31 17.45 4.92
CA THR A 104 -2.21 17.12 5.85
C THR A 104 -2.05 18.15 6.97
N GLY A 105 -2.77 19.28 6.88
CA GLY A 105 -2.59 20.41 7.78
C GLY A 105 -1.35 21.27 7.48
N PHE A 106 -0.61 20.95 6.43
CA PHE A 106 0.51 21.78 5.97
C PHE A 106 -0.01 22.96 5.17
N LEU A 107 0.30 24.19 5.62
CA LEU A 107 -0.18 25.43 5.04
C LEU A 107 0.98 26.29 4.55
N VAL A 108 0.93 26.71 3.30
CA VAL A 108 1.84 27.69 2.71
C VAL A 108 1.11 29.02 2.60
N ARG A 109 1.42 29.95 3.48
CA ARG A 109 0.87 31.33 3.43
C ARG A 109 1.63 32.15 2.41
N PHE A 110 1.03 32.31 1.25
CA PHE A 110 1.56 33.11 0.18
C PHE A 110 0.41 33.85 -0.53
N PRO A 111 0.56 35.13 -0.88
CA PRO A 111 -0.49 35.90 -1.56
C PRO A 111 -0.74 35.31 -2.96
N ASN A 112 -1.96 34.85 -3.20
CA ASN A 112 -2.38 34.20 -4.45
C ASN A 112 -2.52 35.16 -5.65
N TRP A 113 -2.31 36.47 -5.42
CA TRP A 113 -2.49 37.50 -6.42
C TRP A 113 -1.19 37.89 -7.18
N ILE A 114 -0.04 37.34 -6.76
CA ILE A 114 1.23 37.63 -7.46
C ILE A 114 1.19 36.93 -8.81
N PRO A 115 1.13 37.70 -9.91
CA PRO A 115 1.08 37.14 -11.24
C PRO A 115 2.40 36.46 -11.60
N MET A 116 2.36 35.51 -12.49
CA MET A 116 3.55 34.88 -13.09
C MET A 116 4.47 34.12 -12.13
N ILE A 117 4.02 33.77 -10.92
CA ILE A 117 4.77 32.91 -9.99
C ILE A 117 3.96 31.66 -9.68
N GLU A 118 4.55 30.50 -9.94
CA GLU A 118 4.02 29.20 -9.59
C GLU A 118 4.81 28.60 -8.42
N CYS A 119 4.09 28.01 -7.48
CA CYS A 119 4.68 27.27 -6.36
C CYS A 119 4.10 25.87 -6.32
N SER A 120 4.95 24.89 -6.43
CA SER A 120 4.59 23.48 -6.30
C SER A 120 5.52 22.79 -5.30
N TRP A 121 5.04 21.69 -4.72
CA TRP A 121 5.90 20.84 -3.89
C TRP A 121 5.48 19.39 -4.00
N ILE A 122 6.43 18.52 -3.76
CA ILE A 122 6.24 17.08 -3.74
C ILE A 122 6.95 16.48 -2.53
N TRP A 123 6.47 15.34 -2.09
CA TRP A 123 7.15 14.55 -1.07
C TRP A 123 8.27 13.74 -1.71
N VAL A 124 9.43 13.73 -1.06
CA VAL A 124 10.62 13.03 -1.52
C VAL A 124 11.22 12.19 -0.40
N ASP A 125 11.89 11.12 -0.77
CA ASP A 125 12.69 10.31 0.15
C ASP A 125 14.02 11.00 0.55
N GLU A 126 14.86 10.28 1.29
CA GLU A 126 16.18 10.78 1.69
C GLU A 126 17.12 10.96 0.49
N SER A 127 16.95 10.18 -0.57
CA SER A 127 17.71 10.30 -1.82
C SER A 127 17.25 11.48 -2.69
N GLY A 128 16.06 12.02 -2.38
CA GLY A 128 15.42 13.09 -3.14
C GLY A 128 14.56 12.59 -4.30
N GLU A 129 14.28 11.29 -4.37
CA GLU A 129 13.34 10.74 -5.32
C GLU A 129 11.89 10.97 -4.87
N PRO A 130 10.95 11.16 -5.80
CA PRO A 130 9.55 11.35 -5.47
C PRO A 130 8.96 10.12 -4.76
N LEU A 131 8.29 10.33 -3.64
CA LEU A 131 7.47 9.29 -3.01
C LEU A 131 6.20 9.04 -3.84
N ARG A 132 5.60 7.87 -3.69
CA ARG A 132 4.31 7.51 -4.32
C ARG A 132 3.13 8.20 -3.62
N VAL A 133 3.25 9.53 -3.49
CA VAL A 133 2.24 10.41 -2.89
C VAL A 133 2.03 11.57 -3.86
N THR A 134 0.83 11.71 -4.35
CA THR A 134 0.44 12.85 -5.18
C THR A 134 0.05 13.99 -4.26
N VAL A 135 0.67 15.15 -4.44
CA VAL A 135 0.38 16.36 -3.66
C VAL A 135 -0.32 17.35 -4.56
N ALA A 136 -1.53 17.74 -4.18
CA ALA A 136 -2.30 18.80 -4.84
C ALA A 136 -2.49 19.96 -3.87
N PRO A 137 -1.95 21.16 -4.18
CA PRO A 137 -2.20 22.33 -3.37
C PRO A 137 -3.62 22.87 -3.62
N GLU A 138 -4.42 22.99 -2.57
CA GLU A 138 -5.75 23.58 -2.62
C GLU A 138 -5.71 25.03 -2.15
N ARG A 139 -6.41 25.91 -2.87
CA ARG A 139 -6.47 27.34 -2.53
C ARG A 139 -7.35 27.56 -1.32
N VAL A 140 -6.77 28.20 -0.29
CA VAL A 140 -7.50 28.69 0.88
C VAL A 140 -7.39 30.22 0.95
N ARG A 141 -8.19 30.85 1.81
CA ARG A 141 -8.32 32.32 1.87
C ARG A 141 -7.00 33.10 1.95
N ASN A 142 -5.97 32.52 2.58
CA ASN A 142 -4.66 33.19 2.78
C ASN A 142 -3.47 32.32 2.40
N GLY A 143 -3.61 31.44 1.40
CA GLY A 143 -2.51 30.57 1.00
C GLY A 143 -2.96 29.29 0.30
N TRP A 144 -2.17 28.27 0.48
CA TRP A 144 -2.35 26.96 -0.11
C TRP A 144 -2.31 25.87 0.96
N MET A 145 -3.34 25.05 1.03
CA MET A 145 -3.40 23.86 1.87
C MET A 145 -2.86 22.66 1.09
N GLU A 146 -2.08 21.82 1.75
CA GLU A 146 -1.60 20.59 1.15
C GLU A 146 -2.66 19.51 1.26
N VAL A 147 -3.07 18.97 0.12
CA VAL A 147 -3.87 17.75 0.02
C VAL A 147 -2.98 16.65 -0.54
N ALA A 148 -2.79 15.58 0.21
CA ALA A 148 -1.97 14.44 -0.17
C ALA A 148 -2.84 13.22 -0.47
N THR A 149 -2.55 12.54 -1.58
CA THR A 149 -3.15 11.27 -1.95
C THR A 149 -2.04 10.24 -2.07
N ALA A 150 -1.98 9.30 -1.14
CA ALA A 150 -1.01 8.23 -1.15
C ALA A 150 -1.47 7.10 -2.07
N GLN A 151 -0.55 6.57 -2.89
CA GLN A 151 -0.83 5.45 -3.80
C GLN A 151 -0.47 4.09 -3.18
N ARG A 152 0.35 4.08 -2.13
CA ARG A 152 0.79 2.88 -1.43
C ARG A 152 0.81 3.15 0.07
N ARG A 153 0.45 2.11 0.85
CA ARG A 153 0.59 2.15 2.31
C ARG A 153 2.04 2.27 2.72
N GLY A 154 2.27 2.76 3.92
CA GLY A 154 3.62 2.90 4.46
C GLY A 154 3.65 3.64 5.78
N PHE A 155 4.84 3.73 6.33
CA PHE A 155 5.13 4.53 7.51
C PHE A 155 6.30 5.46 7.21
N LEU A 156 6.08 6.74 7.43
CA LEU A 156 7.07 7.79 7.28
C LEU A 156 7.36 8.37 8.67
N SER A 157 8.61 8.29 9.13
CA SER A 157 9.04 8.91 10.39
C SER A 157 9.15 10.43 10.29
N SER A 158 9.39 10.91 9.07
CA SER A 158 9.46 12.33 8.74
C SER A 158 8.98 12.57 7.31
N VAL A 159 8.47 13.76 7.04
CA VAL A 159 8.06 14.18 5.70
C VAL A 159 9.04 15.18 5.16
N ARG A 160 9.72 14.82 4.08
CA ARG A 160 10.61 15.72 3.35
C ARG A 160 9.91 16.23 2.11
N ARG A 161 9.71 17.55 2.05
CA ARG A 161 9.09 18.25 0.92
C ARG A 161 10.13 18.93 0.07
N ARG A 162 10.06 18.73 -1.24
CA ARG A 162 10.83 19.51 -2.20
C ARG A 162 9.91 20.57 -2.79
N PHE A 163 10.16 21.82 -2.44
CA PHE A 163 9.48 22.97 -2.99
C PHE A 163 10.15 23.40 -4.30
N THR A 164 9.35 23.83 -5.24
CA THR A 164 9.81 24.46 -6.49
C THR A 164 8.96 25.69 -6.72
N VAL A 165 9.63 26.83 -6.80
CA VAL A 165 9.03 28.10 -7.18
C VAL A 165 9.60 28.48 -8.53
N SER A 166 8.76 28.71 -9.49
CA SER A 166 9.11 29.08 -10.87
C SER A 166 8.34 30.28 -11.33
N ASP A 167 8.89 30.99 -12.30
CA ASP A 167 8.14 32.00 -13.02
C ASP A 167 7.17 31.36 -14.01
N GLY A 168 6.11 32.06 -14.40
CA GLY A 168 5.10 31.58 -15.33
C GLY A 168 5.61 31.39 -16.77
N LEU A 169 6.80 31.86 -17.10
CA LEU A 169 7.46 31.64 -18.39
C LEU A 169 8.43 30.45 -18.35
N GLY A 170 8.67 29.90 -17.16
CA GLY A 170 9.57 28.76 -16.99
C GLY A 170 11.06 29.09 -17.19
N LEU A 171 11.46 30.33 -17.07
CA LEU A 171 12.85 30.82 -17.29
C LEU A 171 13.69 30.71 -16.04
N ALA A 172 13.07 30.95 -14.87
CA ALA A 172 13.69 30.83 -13.57
C ALA A 172 12.93 29.85 -12.68
N ALA A 173 13.67 29.01 -11.95
CA ALA A 173 13.12 28.10 -10.97
C ALA A 173 14.07 27.90 -9.81
N ILE A 174 13.55 27.92 -8.59
CA ILE A 174 14.32 27.70 -7.36
C ILE A 174 13.70 26.56 -6.60
N SER A 175 14.50 25.57 -6.25
CA SER A 175 14.05 24.41 -5.49
C SER A 175 14.84 24.26 -4.20
N TRP A 176 14.14 23.96 -3.11
CA TRP A 176 14.76 23.65 -1.81
C TRP A 176 14.01 22.53 -1.12
N HIS A 177 14.63 21.94 -0.10
CA HIS A 177 14.03 20.90 0.70
C HIS A 177 13.66 21.43 2.08
N ARG A 178 12.55 20.92 2.60
CA ARG A 178 12.13 21.11 3.97
C ARG A 178 11.71 19.78 4.55
N THR A 179 12.29 19.41 5.70
CA THR A 179 11.97 18.18 6.42
C THR A 179 11.23 18.56 7.70
N GLU A 180 10.16 17.86 7.97
CA GLU A 180 9.38 17.97 9.20
C GLU A 180 9.32 16.62 9.88
N GLN A 181 9.66 16.59 11.17
CA GLN A 181 9.69 15.40 12.00
C GLN A 181 8.27 15.10 12.50
N VAL A 182 7.43 14.64 11.57
CA VAL A 182 6.04 14.26 11.86
C VAL A 182 5.84 12.85 11.34
N PRO A 183 5.57 11.89 12.23
CA PRO A 183 5.28 10.53 11.80
C PRO A 183 3.93 10.48 11.09
N ILE A 184 3.90 9.87 9.92
CA ILE A 184 2.68 9.65 9.14
C ILE A 184 2.53 8.17 8.87
N SER A 185 1.37 7.62 9.25
CA SER A 185 0.94 6.27 8.90
C SER A 185 0.01 6.34 7.70
N ILE A 186 0.33 5.63 6.65
CA ILE A 186 -0.51 5.50 5.46
C ILE A 186 -1.14 4.12 5.49
N PHE A 187 -2.43 4.06 5.77
CA PHE A 187 -3.19 2.82 5.85
C PHE A 187 -3.70 2.38 4.48
N PRO A 188 -3.90 1.08 4.24
CA PRO A 188 -4.59 0.60 3.05
C PRO A 188 -5.99 1.20 2.94
N ALA A 189 -6.54 1.26 1.73
CA ALA A 189 -7.92 1.71 1.52
C ALA A 189 -8.91 0.82 2.29
N ARG A 190 -10.02 1.42 2.74
CA ARG A 190 -11.14 0.66 3.30
C ARG A 190 -11.90 -0.04 2.21
N MET A 191 -12.36 -1.24 2.53
CA MET A 191 -13.25 -2.00 1.67
C MET A 191 -14.27 -2.77 2.48
N ASP A 192 -15.38 -3.15 1.87
CA ASP A 192 -16.40 -4.02 2.46
C ASP A 192 -16.41 -5.37 1.76
N LEU A 193 -16.41 -6.45 2.55
CA LEU A 193 -16.50 -7.82 2.05
C LEU A 193 -17.97 -8.21 1.92
N ARG A 194 -18.40 -8.71 0.77
CA ARG A 194 -19.80 -9.06 0.51
C ARG A 194 -20.24 -10.39 1.15
N ARG A 195 -19.33 -11.36 1.26
CA ARG A 195 -19.61 -12.69 1.81
C ARG A 195 -18.49 -13.16 2.75
N PRO A 196 -18.31 -12.50 3.91
CA PRO A 196 -17.20 -12.81 4.82
C PRO A 196 -17.24 -14.23 5.39
N GLN A 197 -18.41 -14.88 5.40
CA GLN A 197 -18.60 -16.25 5.90
C GLN A 197 -17.74 -17.29 5.17
N GLN A 198 -17.39 -17.05 3.90
CA GLN A 198 -16.49 -17.93 3.15
C GLN A 198 -15.06 -17.92 3.71
N ILE A 199 -14.61 -16.77 4.23
CA ILE A 199 -13.29 -16.64 4.87
C ILE A 199 -13.36 -17.17 6.32
N LEU A 200 -14.46 -16.92 7.02
CA LEU A 200 -14.67 -17.34 8.40
C LEU A 200 -14.73 -18.85 8.55
N GLY A 201 -15.37 -19.54 7.61
CA GLY A 201 -15.43 -21.02 7.58
C GLY A 201 -14.05 -21.67 7.43
N LEU A 202 -13.07 -20.92 6.91
CA LEU A 202 -11.69 -21.36 6.71
C LEU A 202 -10.79 -21.03 7.91
N ALA A 203 -11.17 -20.03 8.72
CA ALA A 203 -10.46 -19.63 9.93
C ALA A 203 -10.96 -20.38 11.19
N GLY A 204 -12.15 -20.97 11.12
CA GLY A 204 -12.77 -21.73 12.21
C GLY A 204 -12.09 -23.07 12.43
N GLY A 205 -11.50 -23.27 13.59
CA GLY A 205 -11.09 -24.59 14.05
C GLY A 205 -12.31 -25.51 14.20
N GLU A 206 -12.17 -26.78 13.86
CA GLU A 206 -13.12 -27.81 14.26
C GLU A 206 -13.24 -27.81 15.78
N ASP A 207 -14.47 -27.90 16.30
CA ASP A 207 -14.73 -28.06 17.73
C ASP A 207 -14.02 -29.34 18.21
N GLU A 208 -12.88 -29.22 18.85
CA GLU A 208 -12.20 -30.34 19.48
C GLU A 208 -12.88 -30.65 20.82
N PRO A 209 -13.34 -31.91 21.07
CA PRO A 209 -14.02 -32.23 22.32
C PRO A 209 -13.07 -32.08 23.51
N ASP A 210 -13.45 -31.25 24.48
CA ASP A 210 -12.71 -31.11 25.76
C ASP A 210 -13.34 -32.04 26.82
N PRO A 211 -12.55 -32.96 27.40
CA PRO A 211 -13.02 -33.81 28.47
C PRO A 211 -13.42 -33.10 29.76
N LEU A 212 -12.99 -31.85 29.96
CA LEU A 212 -13.19 -31.09 31.22
C LEU A 212 -14.18 -29.89 31.09
N GLY A 213 -14.71 -29.63 29.88
CA GLY A 213 -15.60 -28.49 29.62
C GLY A 213 -17.06 -28.68 30.03
N GLU A 214 -17.84 -27.56 29.98
CA GLU A 214 -19.28 -27.62 30.19
C GLU A 214 -20.01 -28.31 29.00
N ALA A 215 -21.03 -29.08 29.31
CA ALA A 215 -21.76 -29.89 28.34
C ALA A 215 -22.70 -29.04 27.47
N SER A 216 -22.18 -28.45 26.36
CA SER A 216 -22.97 -27.65 25.42
C SER A 216 -22.87 -28.10 23.95
N GLY A 217 -22.18 -29.22 23.65
CA GLY A 217 -21.97 -29.69 22.29
C GLY A 217 -23.12 -30.51 21.73
N ASP A 218 -23.26 -30.53 20.39
CA ASP A 218 -24.28 -31.27 19.65
C ASP A 218 -23.96 -32.77 19.52
N ARG A 219 -22.76 -33.23 19.79
CA ARG A 219 -22.37 -34.63 19.78
C ARG A 219 -22.91 -35.34 21.02
N VAL A 220 -23.38 -36.53 20.83
CA VAL A 220 -24.12 -37.28 21.82
C VAL A 220 -23.37 -38.54 22.20
N GLU A 221 -22.79 -38.54 23.39
CA GLU A 221 -22.27 -39.76 24.01
C GLU A 221 -23.42 -40.55 24.63
N MET A 222 -23.46 -41.85 24.41
CA MET A 222 -24.47 -42.73 24.99
C MET A 222 -23.88 -43.56 26.12
N ARG A 223 -24.42 -43.40 27.33
CA ARG A 223 -24.08 -44.29 28.46
C ARG A 223 -25.30 -44.94 29.06
N SER A 224 -25.06 -45.97 29.83
CA SER A 224 -26.13 -46.61 30.61
C SER A 224 -26.67 -45.67 31.68
N TYR A 225 -27.98 -45.68 31.86
CA TYR A 225 -28.68 -44.89 32.88
C TYR A 225 -28.15 -45.23 34.29
N VAL A 226 -27.94 -44.18 35.07
CA VAL A 226 -27.61 -44.27 36.50
C VAL A 226 -28.69 -43.52 37.29
N PRO A 227 -29.15 -44.07 38.45
CA PRO A 227 -30.12 -43.36 39.29
C PRO A 227 -29.64 -41.93 39.63
N GLY A 228 -30.48 -40.94 39.28
CA GLY A 228 -30.16 -39.51 39.36
C GLY A 228 -30.06 -38.78 38.01
N ASP A 229 -29.98 -39.53 36.90
CA ASP A 229 -30.04 -38.93 35.57
C ASP A 229 -31.44 -38.43 35.24
N SER A 230 -31.49 -37.26 34.53
CA SER A 230 -32.76 -36.68 34.10
C SER A 230 -33.53 -37.57 33.16
N PRO A 231 -34.81 -37.91 33.41
CA PRO A 231 -35.64 -38.74 32.53
C PRO A 231 -35.81 -38.17 31.12
N ARG A 232 -35.60 -36.87 30.94
CA ARG A 232 -35.65 -36.21 29.61
C ARG A 232 -34.49 -36.59 28.70
N MET A 233 -33.38 -37.04 29.28
CA MET A 233 -32.19 -37.46 28.52
C MET A 233 -32.22 -38.93 28.14
N ILE A 234 -33.22 -39.71 28.59
CA ILE A 234 -33.38 -41.12 28.29
C ILE A 234 -33.82 -41.28 26.82
N MET A 235 -33.09 -42.15 26.10
CA MET A 235 -33.42 -42.52 24.73
C MET A 235 -34.53 -43.56 24.67
N TRP A 236 -35.78 -43.15 24.89
CA TRP A 236 -36.95 -44.06 24.92
C TRP A 236 -37.11 -44.94 23.68
N LYS A 237 -36.73 -44.42 22.49
CA LYS A 237 -36.77 -45.16 21.24
C LYS A 237 -35.77 -46.33 21.22
N VAL A 238 -34.64 -46.18 21.87
CA VAL A 238 -33.62 -47.25 22.00
C VAL A 238 -34.05 -48.25 23.05
N TYR A 239 -34.59 -47.76 24.18
CA TYR A 239 -35.17 -48.63 25.21
C TYR A 239 -36.27 -49.54 24.68
N ALA A 240 -37.18 -49.01 23.88
CA ALA A 240 -38.26 -49.80 23.26
C ALA A 240 -37.76 -50.92 22.34
N ARG A 241 -36.55 -50.81 21.78
CA ARG A 241 -35.98 -51.81 20.89
C ARG A 241 -35.05 -52.79 21.58
N THR A 242 -34.32 -52.33 22.58
CA THR A 242 -33.21 -53.12 23.16
C THR A 242 -33.41 -53.50 24.62
N GLY A 243 -34.42 -52.91 25.30
CA GLY A 243 -34.67 -53.08 26.72
C GLY A 243 -33.58 -52.45 27.62
N LYS A 244 -32.60 -51.72 27.05
CA LYS A 244 -31.52 -51.07 27.79
C LYS A 244 -31.81 -49.59 27.94
N LEU A 245 -31.79 -49.09 29.18
CA LEU A 245 -31.88 -47.65 29.45
C LEU A 245 -30.58 -46.98 29.16
N LEU A 246 -30.55 -46.21 28.07
CA LEU A 246 -29.42 -45.35 27.67
C LEU A 246 -29.78 -43.90 27.79
N VAL A 247 -28.85 -43.12 28.33
CA VAL A 247 -28.96 -41.65 28.48
C VAL A 247 -28.08 -40.97 27.48
N ARG A 248 -28.64 -39.94 26.89
CA ARG A 248 -27.98 -39.05 25.96
C ARG A 248 -27.27 -37.96 26.80
N LEU A 249 -25.95 -37.94 26.78
CA LEU A 249 -25.19 -36.89 27.39
C LEU A 249 -24.69 -35.95 26.28
N PRO A 250 -24.89 -34.64 26.37
CA PRO A 250 -24.21 -33.73 25.50
C PRO A 250 -22.71 -33.89 25.74
N GLU A 251 -21.96 -33.96 24.68
CA GLU A 251 -20.51 -34.00 24.78
C GLU A 251 -20.03 -32.65 25.41
N LYS A 252 -19.08 -32.78 26.32
CA LYS A 252 -18.45 -31.57 26.91
C LYS A 252 -17.64 -30.93 25.82
N ALA A 253 -18.20 -29.93 25.17
CA ALA A 253 -17.46 -29.09 24.27
C ALA A 253 -16.80 -27.95 25.08
N VAL A 254 -15.51 -27.86 25.00
CA VAL A 254 -14.85 -26.57 25.30
C VAL A 254 -15.24 -25.65 24.17
N MET A 255 -15.86 -24.54 24.48
CA MET A 255 -15.66 -23.34 23.72
C MET A 255 -14.21 -22.90 23.95
N VAL A 256 -13.26 -23.58 23.34
CA VAL A 256 -11.97 -22.94 23.03
C VAL A 256 -12.37 -21.86 22.06
N HIS A 257 -12.40 -20.60 22.53
CA HIS A 257 -12.53 -19.48 21.62
C HIS A 257 -11.47 -19.67 20.57
N PRO A 258 -11.82 -19.94 19.30
CA PRO A 258 -10.83 -20.28 18.30
C PRO A 258 -9.85 -19.10 18.21
N ARG A 259 -8.63 -19.35 18.64
CA ARG A 259 -7.57 -18.34 18.50
C ARG A 259 -7.17 -18.37 17.04
N ALA A 260 -7.49 -17.31 16.33
CA ALA A 260 -7.10 -17.16 14.93
C ALA A 260 -5.76 -16.42 14.83
N CYS A 261 -4.96 -16.76 13.84
CA CYS A 261 -3.84 -15.92 13.49
C CYS A 261 -3.88 -15.53 12.00
N ALA A 262 -3.35 -14.37 11.72
CA ALA A 262 -3.25 -13.87 10.38
C ALA A 262 -1.87 -13.24 10.14
N TYR A 263 -1.32 -13.43 8.96
CA TYR A 263 -0.03 -12.86 8.58
C TYR A 263 -0.10 -12.21 7.21
N PHE A 264 0.51 -11.04 7.08
CA PHE A 264 0.58 -10.30 5.83
C PHE A 264 1.98 -10.36 5.22
N VAL A 265 2.08 -10.97 4.05
CA VAL A 265 3.30 -11.07 3.25
C VAL A 265 3.34 -9.90 2.27
N SER A 266 4.41 -9.11 2.31
CA SER A 266 4.61 -7.97 1.43
C SER A 266 5.18 -8.38 0.08
N GLY A 267 4.80 -7.67 -0.99
CA GLY A 267 5.32 -7.90 -2.32
C GLY A 267 4.87 -6.87 -3.34
N ALA A 268 4.98 -7.24 -4.60
CA ALA A 268 4.49 -6.40 -5.69
C ALA A 268 2.95 -6.49 -5.78
N GLU A 269 2.30 -5.36 -6.09
CA GLU A 269 0.84 -5.28 -6.28
C GLU A 269 0.01 -5.79 -5.09
N ASP A 270 0.53 -5.66 -3.86
CA ASP A 270 -0.06 -6.19 -2.64
C ASP A 270 -1.08 -5.27 -1.94
N GLU A 271 -1.32 -4.07 -2.47
CA GLU A 271 -2.26 -3.11 -1.88
C GLU A 271 -3.71 -3.62 -1.76
N PRO A 272 -4.28 -4.33 -2.75
CA PRO A 272 -5.62 -4.91 -2.61
C PRO A 272 -5.67 -5.94 -1.49
N GLY A 273 -4.62 -6.78 -1.35
CA GLY A 273 -4.51 -7.74 -0.24
C GLY A 273 -4.44 -7.05 1.13
N ALA A 274 -3.75 -5.92 1.21
CA ALA A 274 -3.69 -5.12 2.42
C ALA A 274 -5.06 -4.50 2.78
N ALA A 275 -5.85 -4.08 1.79
CA ALA A 275 -7.21 -3.61 2.01
C ALA A 275 -8.13 -4.73 2.54
N VAL A 276 -7.98 -5.96 2.02
CA VAL A 276 -8.68 -7.15 2.53
C VAL A 276 -8.28 -7.45 3.97
N ALA A 277 -6.98 -7.44 4.28
CA ALA A 277 -6.48 -7.67 5.64
C ALA A 277 -7.03 -6.62 6.61
N ARG A 278 -7.04 -5.35 6.21
CA ARG A 278 -7.66 -4.27 6.99
C ARG A 278 -9.15 -4.51 7.24
N ALA A 279 -9.90 -4.88 6.21
CA ALA A 279 -11.34 -5.15 6.33
C ALA A 279 -11.62 -6.30 7.31
N ILE A 280 -10.82 -7.37 7.25
CA ILE A 280 -10.93 -8.52 8.16
C ILE A 280 -10.65 -8.11 9.61
N LEU A 281 -9.62 -7.27 9.84
CA LEU A 281 -9.26 -6.78 11.16
C LEU A 281 -10.32 -5.80 11.72
N GLU A 282 -10.75 -4.80 10.94
CA GLU A 282 -11.71 -3.78 11.38
C GLU A 282 -13.11 -4.36 11.65
N LYS A 283 -13.54 -5.36 10.90
CA LYS A 283 -14.85 -6.01 11.08
C LYS A 283 -14.85 -7.13 12.12
N GLY A 284 -13.67 -7.45 12.69
CA GLY A 284 -13.55 -8.47 13.72
C GLY A 284 -13.76 -9.91 13.22
N TYR A 285 -13.51 -10.18 11.94
CA TYR A 285 -13.72 -11.51 11.36
C TYR A 285 -12.72 -12.57 11.88
N LEU A 286 -11.69 -12.19 12.61
CA LEU A 286 -10.78 -13.12 13.31
C LEU A 286 -11.30 -13.58 14.68
N GLY A 287 -12.47 -13.10 15.13
CA GLY A 287 -13.02 -13.41 16.45
C GLY A 287 -12.47 -12.50 17.54
N GLU A 288 -12.62 -12.93 18.82
CA GLU A 288 -12.23 -12.10 19.98
C GLU A 288 -10.73 -12.19 20.30
N HIS A 289 -10.11 -13.37 20.07
CA HIS A 289 -8.71 -13.61 20.39
C HIS A 289 -7.91 -13.95 19.14
N TRP A 290 -7.16 -12.99 18.66
CA TRP A 290 -6.39 -13.15 17.44
C TRP A 290 -4.98 -12.55 17.55
N TYR A 291 -4.11 -13.02 16.68
CA TYR A 291 -2.76 -12.51 16.48
C TYR A 291 -2.57 -12.11 15.02
N PHE A 292 -1.99 -10.94 14.82
CA PHE A 292 -1.69 -10.43 13.49
C PHE A 292 -0.22 -10.07 13.37
N GLY A 293 0.45 -10.60 12.34
CA GLY A 293 1.82 -10.25 11.98
C GLY A 293 1.90 -9.76 10.54
N ALA A 294 2.96 -9.05 10.21
CA ALA A 294 3.26 -8.66 8.83
C ALA A 294 4.76 -8.49 8.63
N ASP A 295 5.19 -8.60 7.39
CA ASP A 295 6.58 -8.32 7.01
C ASP A 295 7.01 -6.91 7.48
N GLY A 296 8.27 -6.76 7.87
CA GLY A 296 8.83 -5.49 8.36
C GLY A 296 8.61 -5.24 9.85
N THR A 297 7.89 -6.12 10.57
CA THR A 297 7.68 -5.97 12.03
C THR A 297 7.80 -7.34 12.72
N PRO A 298 8.69 -7.51 13.72
CA PRO A 298 8.91 -8.80 14.35
C PRO A 298 7.85 -9.17 15.40
N GLU A 299 7.15 -8.20 15.97
CA GLU A 299 6.19 -8.40 17.05
C GLU A 299 4.77 -8.50 16.51
N PRO A 300 3.99 -9.55 16.91
CA PRO A 300 2.59 -9.66 16.53
C PRO A 300 1.70 -8.68 17.32
N ALA A 301 0.63 -8.22 16.70
CA ALA A 301 -0.42 -7.47 17.34
C ALA A 301 -1.59 -8.36 17.77
N THR A 302 -2.25 -7.96 18.86
CA THR A 302 -3.48 -8.59 19.37
C THR A 302 -4.63 -7.60 19.43
N THR A 303 -4.40 -6.34 19.08
CA THR A 303 -5.40 -5.27 19.08
C THR A 303 -5.37 -4.54 17.75
N LEU A 304 -6.52 -4.01 17.33
CA LEU A 304 -6.66 -3.26 16.07
C LEU A 304 -5.73 -2.04 16.03
N GLN A 305 -5.58 -1.35 17.17
CA GLN A 305 -4.70 -0.17 17.28
C GLN A 305 -3.24 -0.48 16.98
N ASN A 306 -2.77 -1.70 17.30
CA ASN A 306 -1.40 -2.14 17.01
C ASN A 306 -1.29 -2.81 15.64
N ALA A 307 -2.34 -3.48 15.17
CA ALA A 307 -2.32 -4.22 13.90
C ALA A 307 -2.29 -3.30 12.67
N LEU A 308 -3.05 -2.20 12.68
CA LEU A 308 -3.06 -1.26 11.56
C LEU A 308 -1.69 -0.60 11.31
N PRO A 309 -0.95 -0.12 12.33
CA PRO A 309 0.42 0.36 12.14
C PRO A 309 1.39 -0.70 11.61
N ILE A 310 1.25 -1.96 12.05
CA ILE A 310 2.05 -3.09 11.54
C ILE A 310 1.75 -3.29 10.05
N LEU A 311 0.47 -3.33 9.68
CA LEU A 311 0.05 -3.44 8.29
C LEU A 311 0.54 -2.25 7.44
N ALA A 312 0.54 -1.02 7.97
CA ALA A 312 1.09 0.13 7.28
C ALA A 312 2.61 -0.01 7.07
N LYS A 313 3.36 -0.38 8.11
CA LYS A 313 4.83 -0.57 8.04
C LYS A 313 5.25 -1.63 7.03
N SER A 314 4.41 -2.66 6.79
CA SER A 314 4.70 -3.69 5.80
C SER A 314 4.84 -3.15 4.38
N GLY A 315 4.25 -1.98 4.07
CA GLY A 315 4.43 -1.29 2.79
C GLY A 315 5.86 -0.80 2.52
N ASN A 316 6.67 -0.67 3.57
CA ASN A 316 8.09 -0.29 3.46
C ASN A 316 9.02 -1.51 3.32
N SER A 317 8.51 -2.74 3.55
CA SER A 317 9.27 -3.97 3.39
C SER A 317 9.32 -4.39 1.92
N SER A 318 10.46 -4.88 1.49
CA SER A 318 10.61 -5.49 0.15
C SER A 318 10.12 -6.95 0.10
N GLY A 319 9.90 -7.55 1.26
CA GLY A 319 9.45 -8.94 1.39
C GLY A 319 10.50 -10.01 1.10
N ALA A 320 11.68 -9.65 0.59
CA ALA A 320 12.68 -10.62 0.12
C ALA A 320 13.46 -11.31 1.26
N ASP A 321 13.84 -10.57 2.30
CA ASP A 321 14.76 -11.05 3.35
C ASP A 321 14.13 -11.10 4.74
N ASP A 322 12.81 -11.21 4.84
CA ASP A 322 12.13 -11.12 6.12
C ASP A 322 11.89 -12.49 6.77
N GLU A 323 12.66 -12.80 7.81
CA GLU A 323 12.51 -14.01 8.66
C GLU A 323 11.29 -13.93 9.61
N ASN A 324 10.55 -12.83 9.63
CA ASN A 324 9.50 -12.60 10.61
C ASN A 324 8.33 -13.59 10.47
N LEU A 325 7.99 -14.02 9.24
CA LEU A 325 6.96 -15.05 9.01
C LEU A 325 7.30 -16.34 9.78
N GLY A 326 8.52 -16.82 9.67
CA GLY A 326 8.96 -18.05 10.36
C GLY A 326 8.83 -17.92 11.87
N ARG A 327 9.33 -16.82 12.44
CA ARG A 327 9.25 -16.53 13.88
C ARG A 327 7.80 -16.39 14.36
N PHE A 328 6.97 -15.71 13.59
CA PHE A 328 5.55 -15.57 13.88
C PHE A 328 4.87 -16.94 13.95
N LEU A 329 5.05 -17.79 12.94
CA LEU A 329 4.45 -19.11 12.90
C LEU A 329 4.94 -20.01 14.04
N ASP A 330 6.23 -19.96 14.40
CA ASP A 330 6.77 -20.70 15.56
C ASP A 330 6.10 -20.28 16.88
N GLN A 331 5.90 -18.97 17.04
CA GLN A 331 5.18 -18.44 18.19
C GLN A 331 3.72 -18.93 18.22
N MET A 332 3.03 -18.92 17.06
CA MET A 332 1.65 -19.38 16.98
C MET A 332 1.51 -20.87 17.29
N VAL A 333 2.43 -21.70 16.78
CA VAL A 333 2.48 -23.13 17.12
C VAL A 333 2.70 -23.35 18.63
N THR A 334 3.59 -22.56 19.25
CA THR A 334 3.82 -22.64 20.70
C THR A 334 2.58 -22.27 21.52
N LEU A 335 1.75 -21.37 21.00
CA LEU A 335 0.45 -20.97 21.59
C LEU A 335 -0.68 -21.96 21.29
N GLY A 336 -0.40 -23.05 20.55
CA GLY A 336 -1.38 -24.09 20.18
C GLY A 336 -2.31 -23.69 19.02
N ILE A 337 -1.99 -22.61 18.29
CA ILE A 337 -2.78 -22.15 17.14
C ILE A 337 -2.36 -22.96 15.91
N ARG A 338 -3.31 -23.58 15.24
CA ARG A 338 -3.04 -24.45 14.07
C ARG A 338 -3.53 -23.86 12.76
N ASN A 339 -4.47 -22.92 12.80
CA ASN A 339 -5.05 -22.30 11.63
C ASN A 339 -4.52 -20.88 11.45
N CYS A 340 -4.00 -20.57 10.26
CA CYS A 340 -3.44 -19.26 9.94
C CYS A 340 -4.00 -18.75 8.61
N LEU A 341 -4.45 -17.49 8.59
CA LEU A 341 -4.73 -16.79 7.35
C LEU A 341 -3.46 -16.09 6.87
N VAL A 342 -3.00 -16.38 5.67
CA VAL A 342 -1.81 -15.75 5.10
C VAL A 342 -2.22 -14.93 3.90
N PHE A 343 -2.08 -13.60 4.02
CA PHE A 343 -2.31 -12.68 2.90
C PHE A 343 -1.06 -12.66 2.04
N VAL A 344 -1.23 -12.92 0.74
CA VAL A 344 -0.14 -13.04 -0.22
C VAL A 344 -0.32 -12.10 -1.41
N PRO A 345 0.78 -11.61 -2.01
CA PRO A 345 0.71 -10.83 -3.24
C PRO A 345 0.09 -11.62 -4.40
N PRO A 346 -0.59 -10.97 -5.35
CA PRO A 346 -1.20 -11.64 -6.50
C PRO A 346 -0.19 -12.04 -7.59
N THR A 347 1.06 -11.64 -7.43
CA THR A 347 2.14 -11.93 -8.39
C THR A 347 3.18 -12.84 -7.75
N PRO A 348 3.63 -13.90 -8.46
CA PRO A 348 4.69 -14.76 -7.95
C PRO A 348 6.00 -13.98 -7.76
N GLY A 349 6.74 -14.34 -6.72
CA GLY A 349 8.01 -13.71 -6.35
C GLY A 349 8.76 -14.54 -5.33
N GLU A 350 9.86 -14.04 -4.81
CA GLU A 350 10.71 -14.71 -3.79
C GLU A 350 9.94 -15.06 -2.50
N TRP A 351 8.85 -14.36 -2.23
CA TRP A 351 7.97 -14.63 -1.09
C TRP A 351 7.34 -16.03 -1.15
N LEU A 352 7.13 -16.59 -2.35
CA LEU A 352 6.45 -17.89 -2.51
C LEU A 352 7.27 -19.03 -1.90
N ASP A 353 8.56 -19.11 -2.23
CA ASP A 353 9.47 -20.12 -1.67
C ASP A 353 9.56 -19.99 -0.15
N ARG A 354 9.64 -18.76 0.35
CA ARG A 354 9.66 -18.45 1.78
C ARG A 354 8.40 -18.91 2.51
N VAL A 355 7.21 -18.63 1.96
CA VAL A 355 5.94 -19.07 2.54
C VAL A 355 5.83 -20.59 2.51
N GLN A 356 6.21 -21.24 1.40
CA GLN A 356 6.23 -22.70 1.28
C GLN A 356 7.15 -23.35 2.31
N GLU A 357 8.38 -22.85 2.44
CA GLU A 357 9.33 -23.34 3.43
C GLU A 357 8.84 -23.15 4.85
N ALA A 358 8.26 -21.98 5.15
CA ALA A 358 7.73 -21.68 6.47
C ALA A 358 6.55 -22.56 6.86
N LEU A 359 5.66 -22.89 5.92
CA LEU A 359 4.50 -23.74 6.17
C LEU A 359 4.84 -25.24 6.18
N SER A 360 5.70 -25.72 5.26
CA SER A 360 6.05 -27.14 5.16
C SER A 360 6.79 -27.68 6.38
N ARG A 361 7.55 -26.82 7.07
CA ARG A 361 8.27 -27.20 8.30
C ARG A 361 7.36 -27.29 9.53
N ARG A 362 6.11 -26.86 9.44
CA ARG A 362 5.18 -26.76 10.57
C ARG A 362 3.87 -27.43 10.24
N LEU A 363 3.28 -28.11 11.21
CA LEU A 363 1.96 -28.72 11.09
C LEU A 363 0.87 -27.64 11.28
N LEU A 364 0.83 -26.68 10.36
CA LEU A 364 -0.15 -25.60 10.33
C LEU A 364 -1.04 -25.72 9.09
N SER A 365 -2.33 -25.57 9.29
CA SER A 365 -3.26 -25.36 8.19
C SER A 365 -3.27 -23.88 7.83
N ALA A 366 -2.78 -23.53 6.65
CA ALA A 366 -2.77 -22.15 6.18
C ALA A 366 -3.75 -21.95 5.04
N GLN A 367 -4.60 -20.94 5.18
CA GLN A 367 -5.44 -20.46 4.09
C GLN A 367 -4.77 -19.25 3.46
N LEU A 368 -4.48 -19.35 2.17
CA LEU A 368 -3.90 -18.23 1.44
C LEU A 368 -5.00 -17.31 0.91
N ILE A 369 -4.83 -16.01 1.09
CA ILE A 369 -5.74 -14.98 0.61
C ILE A 369 -4.95 -14.01 -0.26
N SER A 370 -5.38 -13.83 -1.52
CA SER A 370 -4.78 -12.86 -2.44
C SER A 370 -5.80 -11.80 -2.84
N GLY A 371 -5.45 -10.52 -2.65
CA GLY A 371 -6.29 -9.40 -3.07
C GLY A 371 -6.01 -9.01 -4.52
N LEU A 372 -7.07 -8.67 -5.26
CA LEU A 372 -7.01 -8.19 -6.63
C LEU A 372 -7.74 -6.85 -6.75
N ASP A 373 -7.24 -5.94 -7.59
CA ASP A 373 -7.95 -4.68 -7.89
C ASP A 373 -9.24 -4.98 -8.68
N GLU A 374 -9.11 -5.72 -9.75
CA GLU A 374 -10.21 -6.21 -10.58
C GLU A 374 -9.87 -7.62 -11.06
N PHE A 375 -10.88 -8.47 -11.10
CA PHE A 375 -10.73 -9.76 -11.77
C PHE A 375 -10.61 -9.49 -13.27
N PRO A 376 -9.61 -10.04 -13.97
CA PRO A 376 -9.52 -9.88 -15.42
C PRO A 376 -10.82 -10.40 -16.02
N ALA A 377 -11.61 -9.49 -16.61
CA ALA A 377 -12.86 -9.83 -17.27
C ALA A 377 -12.53 -10.85 -18.36
N GLY A 378 -12.97 -12.09 -18.17
CA GLY A 378 -12.80 -13.13 -19.18
C GLY A 378 -13.31 -12.56 -20.49
N VAL A 379 -12.46 -12.53 -21.50
CA VAL A 379 -12.81 -12.05 -22.85
C VAL A 379 -14.08 -12.78 -23.24
N ALA A 380 -15.20 -12.05 -23.24
CA ALA A 380 -16.45 -12.56 -23.76
C ALA A 380 -16.18 -12.99 -25.20
N SER A 381 -16.25 -14.29 -25.45
CA SER A 381 -15.89 -14.91 -26.72
C SER A 381 -16.95 -14.63 -27.81
N GLY A 382 -17.36 -13.38 -27.95
CA GLY A 382 -18.19 -12.89 -29.05
C GLY A 382 -17.29 -12.56 -30.24
N ARG A 383 -17.48 -13.24 -31.33
CA ARG A 383 -16.74 -13.04 -32.61
C ARG A 383 -16.76 -11.58 -33.09
N TRP A 384 -17.67 -10.76 -32.57
CA TRP A 384 -17.90 -9.35 -32.90
C TRP A 384 -17.24 -8.38 -31.90
N ASP A 385 -17.02 -8.79 -30.62
CA ASP A 385 -16.38 -7.95 -29.61
C ASP A 385 -14.89 -7.73 -29.89
N ARG A 386 -14.28 -8.65 -30.62
CA ARG A 386 -12.89 -8.54 -31.06
C ARG A 386 -12.64 -7.42 -32.09
N PHE A 387 -13.69 -6.89 -32.70
CA PHE A 387 -13.62 -5.80 -33.71
C PHE A 387 -13.92 -4.42 -33.12
N VAL A 388 -14.60 -4.33 -31.99
CA VAL A 388 -15.12 -3.08 -31.43
C VAL A 388 -14.31 -2.58 -30.25
N TYR A 389 -13.75 -3.51 -29.46
CA TYR A 389 -12.81 -3.15 -28.39
C TYR A 389 -11.39 -3.44 -28.88
N LEU A 390 -10.64 -2.36 -29.16
CA LEU A 390 -9.19 -2.42 -29.22
C LEU A 390 -8.72 -2.99 -27.88
N ASP A 391 -8.24 -4.25 -27.91
CA ASP A 391 -7.60 -4.89 -26.78
C ASP A 391 -6.63 -3.89 -26.14
N GLU A 392 -6.94 -3.39 -24.96
CA GLU A 392 -5.92 -2.85 -24.08
C GLU A 392 -5.02 -4.02 -23.75
N HIS A 393 -3.85 -4.06 -24.38
CA HIS A 393 -2.88 -5.17 -24.39
C HIS A 393 -2.41 -5.64 -23.00
N GLY A 394 -3.03 -5.14 -21.92
CA GLY A 394 -2.74 -5.46 -20.51
C GLY A 394 -3.54 -6.61 -19.90
N ASP A 395 -4.81 -6.79 -20.26
CA ASP A 395 -5.70 -7.72 -19.53
C ASP A 395 -5.42 -9.20 -19.81
N GLY A 396 -5.11 -9.57 -21.03
CA GLY A 396 -4.74 -10.93 -21.38
C GLY A 396 -3.41 -11.39 -20.77
N GLU A 397 -2.49 -10.46 -20.50
CA GLU A 397 -1.24 -10.77 -19.82
C GLU A 397 -1.41 -10.88 -18.31
N LYS A 398 -2.25 -10.06 -17.70
CA LYS A 398 -2.64 -10.16 -16.28
C LYS A 398 -3.34 -11.50 -15.99
N GLU A 399 -4.28 -11.92 -16.85
CA GLU A 399 -4.95 -13.21 -16.73
C GLU A 399 -3.96 -14.38 -16.82
N LYS A 400 -3.04 -14.36 -17.78
CA LYS A 400 -2.00 -15.39 -17.91
C LYS A 400 -1.07 -15.43 -16.70
N ARG A 401 -0.72 -14.27 -16.12
CA ARG A 401 0.08 -14.18 -14.89
C ARG A 401 -0.67 -14.79 -13.71
N LEU A 402 -1.95 -14.44 -13.55
CA LEU A 402 -2.79 -14.95 -12.47
C LEU A 402 -2.98 -16.48 -12.57
N ARG A 403 -3.24 -17.00 -13.77
CA ARG A 403 -3.36 -18.46 -14.00
C ARG A 403 -2.06 -19.19 -13.69
N ARG A 404 -0.90 -18.65 -14.08
CA ARG A 404 0.41 -19.20 -13.70
C ARG A 404 0.62 -19.19 -12.19
N PHE A 405 0.25 -18.09 -11.54
CA PHE A 405 0.33 -17.96 -10.09
C PHE A 405 -0.51 -19.02 -9.38
N VAL A 406 -1.78 -19.19 -9.77
CA VAL A 406 -2.65 -20.25 -9.21
C VAL A 406 -2.07 -21.64 -9.44
N ALA A 407 -1.59 -21.94 -10.65
CA ALA A 407 -0.99 -23.23 -10.94
C ALA A 407 0.27 -23.50 -10.09
N GLN A 408 1.07 -22.47 -9.80
CA GLN A 408 2.24 -22.60 -8.93
C GLN A 408 1.84 -22.78 -7.46
N VAL A 409 0.86 -22.05 -6.97
CA VAL A 409 0.47 -22.10 -5.56
C VAL A 409 -0.37 -23.34 -5.24
N SER A 410 -1.31 -23.74 -6.12
CA SER A 410 -2.14 -24.93 -5.90
C SER A 410 -1.35 -26.23 -5.88
N ASN A 411 -0.23 -26.28 -6.60
CA ASN A 411 0.66 -27.45 -6.58
C ASN A 411 1.41 -27.62 -5.25
N HIS A 412 1.46 -26.60 -4.40
CA HIS A 412 2.37 -26.59 -3.24
C HIS A 412 1.71 -26.29 -1.89
N THR A 413 0.62 -25.50 -1.83
CA THR A 413 0.10 -24.97 -0.55
C THR A 413 -1.40 -25.08 -0.35
N GLY A 414 -2.16 -25.70 -1.27
CA GLY A 414 -3.62 -25.82 -1.14
C GLY A 414 -4.39 -24.65 -1.79
N ASN A 415 -5.66 -24.49 -1.42
CA ASN A 415 -6.56 -23.53 -2.07
C ASN A 415 -6.22 -22.09 -1.74
N VAL A 416 -6.12 -21.24 -2.77
CA VAL A 416 -5.99 -19.80 -2.65
C VAL A 416 -7.36 -19.15 -2.81
N CYS A 417 -7.73 -18.32 -1.87
CA CYS A 417 -8.94 -17.51 -1.95
C CYS A 417 -8.58 -16.14 -2.55
N PHE A 418 -9.26 -15.74 -3.61
CA PHE A 418 -9.10 -14.44 -4.23
C PHE A 418 -10.19 -13.49 -3.77
N VAL A 419 -9.80 -12.27 -3.43
CA VAL A 419 -10.73 -11.24 -2.99
C VAL A 419 -10.53 -10.01 -3.87
N GLU A 420 -11.59 -9.64 -4.58
CA GLU A 420 -11.60 -8.46 -5.42
C GLU A 420 -11.85 -7.20 -4.58
N ARG A 421 -11.37 -6.05 -5.02
CA ARG A 421 -11.59 -4.76 -4.36
C ARG A 421 -13.08 -4.39 -4.25
N SER A 422 -13.92 -4.91 -5.14
CA SER A 422 -15.39 -4.81 -5.06
C SER A 422 -16.02 -5.58 -3.89
N GLY A 423 -15.24 -6.40 -3.19
CA GLY A 423 -15.65 -7.22 -2.05
C GLY A 423 -16.13 -8.62 -2.43
N ASN A 424 -16.06 -9.00 -3.70
CA ASN A 424 -16.37 -10.36 -4.14
C ASN A 424 -15.25 -11.32 -3.76
N ILE A 425 -15.62 -12.56 -3.37
CA ILE A 425 -14.71 -13.60 -2.92
C ILE A 425 -14.84 -14.78 -3.86
N TYR A 426 -13.72 -15.31 -4.32
CA TYR A 426 -13.62 -16.45 -5.21
C TYR A 426 -12.70 -17.51 -4.60
N SER A 427 -13.22 -18.73 -4.39
CA SER A 427 -12.42 -19.87 -3.90
C SER A 427 -11.58 -20.53 -4.99
N ASP A 428 -11.96 -20.33 -6.25
CA ASP A 428 -11.28 -20.83 -7.44
C ASP A 428 -11.29 -19.75 -8.52
N LEU A 429 -10.39 -19.85 -9.49
CA LEU A 429 -10.45 -18.97 -10.66
C LEU A 429 -11.76 -19.24 -11.42
N PRO A 430 -12.62 -18.24 -11.63
CA PRO A 430 -13.81 -18.42 -12.45
C PRO A 430 -13.39 -18.85 -13.86
N GLU A 431 -14.15 -19.80 -14.43
CA GLU A 431 -13.96 -20.17 -15.82
C GLU A 431 -14.22 -18.94 -16.74
N PRO A 432 -13.45 -18.78 -17.82
CA PRO A 432 -13.65 -17.68 -18.74
C PRO A 432 -15.06 -17.73 -19.33
N GLY A 433 -15.88 -16.72 -18.99
CA GLY A 433 -17.26 -16.58 -19.52
C GLY A 433 -18.39 -16.68 -18.50
N VAL A 434 -18.14 -17.06 -17.24
CA VAL A 434 -19.16 -17.10 -16.19
C VAL A 434 -19.14 -15.78 -15.41
N ARG A 435 -20.17 -14.92 -15.61
CA ARG A 435 -20.43 -13.80 -14.70
C ARG A 435 -20.93 -14.38 -13.37
N ALA A 436 -20.29 -14.01 -12.28
CA ALA A 436 -20.82 -14.27 -10.95
C ALA A 436 -22.22 -13.62 -10.84
N SER A 437 -23.24 -14.44 -10.63
CA SER A 437 -24.64 -14.05 -10.39
C SER A 437 -24.81 -13.51 -8.97
#